data_dcbf0d76c7b737db22efff0a7e3cbddb
#
_entry.id   dcbf0d76c7b737db22efff0a7e3cbddb
#
_cell.length_a   1.000
_cell.length_b   1.000
_cell.length_c   1.000
_cell.angle_alpha   90.00
_cell.angle_beta   90.00
_cell.angle_gamma   90.00
#
_symmetry.space_group_name_H-M   'P 1'
#
loop_
_entity.id
_entity.type
_entity.pdbx_description
1 polymer ?
#
loop_
_entity_poly.entity_id
_entity_poly.type
_entity_poly.pdbx_seq_one_letter_code
_entity_poly.pdbx_strand_id
1 'polypeptide(L)'
;RISNEVLWDYVNSGTVVDEFGNYKLAYSKEWELQCYLKVYNCWELFKSLKVPSLIVRGAESNTLSRRAWTKLKKISPQSEYTEIQNSGHLVPFEQPKILSSKIIDWIDS
;
A
#
# COMPACT_ATOMS: atom_id res chain seq x y z
N ARG A 1 6.99 8.14 13.25
CA ARG A 1 6.93 7.24 12.13
C ARG A 1 6.08 6.00 12.41
N ILE A 2 6.60 4.77 12.25
CA ILE A 2 5.85 3.55 12.58
C ILE A 2 5.88 3.35 14.10
N SER A 3 4.71 3.21 14.72
CA SER A 3 4.62 2.98 16.16
C SER A 3 5.05 1.56 16.53
N ASN A 4 5.42 1.34 17.80
CA ASN A 4 5.75 0.01 18.30
C ASN A 4 4.56 -0.95 18.18
N GLU A 5 3.34 -0.46 18.40
CA GLU A 5 2.12 -1.25 18.24
C GLU A 5 2.01 -1.81 16.82
N VAL A 6 2.14 -0.96 15.82
CA VAL A 6 2.09 -1.37 14.41
C VAL A 6 3.22 -2.33 14.05
N LEU A 7 4.43 -2.10 14.59
CA LEU A 7 5.56 -3.02 14.38
C LEU A 7 5.27 -4.40 14.96
N TRP A 8 4.70 -4.48 16.15
CA TRP A 8 4.32 -5.76 16.75
C TRP A 8 3.21 -6.46 15.97
N ASP A 9 2.22 -5.73 15.50
CA ASP A 9 1.17 -6.28 14.63
C ASP A 9 1.76 -6.88 13.36
N TYR A 10 2.71 -6.17 12.75
CA TYR A 10 3.41 -6.65 11.55
C TYR A 10 4.21 -7.93 11.83
N VAL A 11 4.98 -7.96 12.91
CA VAL A 11 5.78 -9.14 13.27
C VAL A 11 4.88 -10.33 13.60
N ASN A 12 3.83 -10.11 14.40
CA ASN A 12 2.92 -11.19 14.82
C ASN A 12 2.12 -11.77 13.63
N SER A 13 1.76 -10.93 12.66
CA SER A 13 1.00 -11.37 11.49
C SER A 13 1.91 -11.89 10.36
N GLY A 14 3.14 -11.41 10.30
CA GLY A 14 4.10 -11.75 9.25
C GLY A 14 4.99 -12.93 9.56
N THR A 15 4.87 -13.55 10.75
CA THR A 15 5.67 -14.71 11.15
C THR A 15 4.78 -15.85 11.63
N VAL A 16 5.30 -17.08 11.49
CA VAL A 16 4.67 -18.31 12.00
C VAL A 16 5.72 -19.13 12.73
N VAL A 17 5.25 -20.02 13.61
CA VAL A 17 6.11 -20.98 14.34
C VAL A 17 6.06 -22.31 13.58
N ASP A 18 7.22 -22.86 13.25
CA ASP A 18 7.32 -24.16 12.60
C ASP A 18 7.16 -25.32 13.60
N GLU A 19 7.19 -26.56 13.09
CA GLU A 19 7.06 -27.77 13.90
C GLU A 19 8.17 -27.96 14.94
N PHE A 20 9.31 -27.28 14.77
CA PHE A 20 10.45 -27.33 15.69
C PHE A 20 10.46 -26.17 16.70
N GLY A 21 9.42 -25.32 16.70
CA GLY A 21 9.33 -24.16 17.57
C GLY A 21 10.13 -22.94 17.10
N ASN A 22 10.64 -22.95 15.88
CA ASN A 22 11.39 -21.82 15.30
C ASN A 22 10.47 -20.84 14.57
N TYR A 23 10.77 -19.56 14.68
CA TYR A 23 10.05 -18.53 13.93
C TYR A 23 10.54 -18.46 12.48
N LYS A 24 9.60 -18.31 11.57
CA LYS A 24 9.87 -18.08 10.15
C LYS A 24 8.88 -17.11 9.57
N LEU A 25 9.18 -16.56 8.40
CA LEU A 25 8.25 -15.68 7.68
C LEU A 25 7.00 -16.46 7.27
N ALA A 26 5.84 -15.81 7.38
CA ALA A 26 4.56 -16.40 6.99
C ALA A 26 4.45 -16.64 5.47
N TYR A 27 5.21 -15.90 4.67
CA TYR A 27 5.32 -16.07 3.23
C TYR A 27 6.67 -16.68 2.84
N SER A 28 6.72 -17.43 1.74
CA SER A 28 7.96 -18.04 1.28
C SER A 28 8.84 -17.06 0.51
N LYS A 29 10.16 -17.27 0.59
CA LYS A 29 11.13 -16.49 -0.19
C LYS A 29 10.89 -16.66 -1.70
N GLU A 30 10.49 -17.84 -2.11
CA GLU A 30 10.20 -18.18 -3.50
C GLU A 30 9.02 -17.38 -4.03
N TRP A 31 7.96 -17.21 -3.25
CA TRP A 31 6.81 -16.38 -3.59
C TRP A 31 7.21 -14.92 -3.72
N GLU A 32 7.96 -14.40 -2.77
CA GLU A 32 8.45 -13.02 -2.82
C GLU A 32 9.27 -12.77 -4.07
N LEU A 33 10.20 -13.69 -4.39
CA LEU A 33 11.01 -13.62 -5.60
C LEU A 33 10.13 -13.58 -6.85
N GLN A 34 9.11 -14.43 -6.95
CA GLN A 34 8.19 -14.45 -8.08
C GLN A 34 7.43 -13.12 -8.23
N CYS A 35 7.04 -12.50 -7.11
CA CYS A 35 6.40 -11.18 -7.16
C CYS A 35 7.31 -10.12 -7.77
N TYR A 36 8.60 -10.11 -7.40
CA TYR A 36 9.58 -9.17 -7.98
C TYR A 36 9.90 -9.46 -9.45
N LEU A 37 9.97 -10.73 -9.84
CA LEU A 37 10.28 -11.13 -11.22
C LEU A 37 9.12 -10.91 -12.20
N LYS A 38 7.89 -10.83 -11.70
CA LYS A 38 6.67 -10.73 -12.50
C LYS A 38 5.95 -9.40 -12.30
N VAL A 39 6.71 -8.32 -12.32
CA VAL A 39 6.13 -6.97 -12.30
C VAL A 39 5.67 -6.60 -13.69
N TYR A 40 4.40 -6.21 -13.80
CA TYR A 40 3.78 -5.81 -15.07
C TYR A 40 3.56 -4.30 -15.10
N ASN A 41 3.59 -3.74 -16.30
CA ASN A 41 3.18 -2.35 -16.52
C ASN A 41 1.64 -2.28 -16.46
N CYS A 42 1.12 -1.59 -15.45
CA CYS A 42 -0.31 -1.50 -15.18
C CYS A 42 -0.95 -0.16 -15.60
N TRP A 43 -0.22 0.72 -16.27
CA TRP A 43 -0.75 2.04 -16.65
C TRP A 43 -2.03 1.97 -17.47
N GLU A 44 -2.09 1.06 -18.45
CA GLU A 44 -3.27 0.87 -19.29
C GLU A 44 -4.47 0.34 -18.49
N LEU A 45 -4.23 -0.45 -17.45
CA LEU A 45 -5.30 -0.93 -16.57
C LEU A 45 -5.91 0.22 -15.78
N PHE A 46 -5.11 1.13 -15.27
CA PHE A 46 -5.62 2.33 -14.59
C PHE A 46 -6.45 3.21 -15.51
N LYS A 47 -6.01 3.35 -16.77
CA LYS A 47 -6.74 4.11 -17.77
C LYS A 47 -8.14 3.55 -18.03
N SER A 48 -8.30 2.23 -17.97
CA SER A 48 -9.56 1.53 -18.25
C SER A 48 -10.39 1.19 -17.01
N LEU A 49 -9.99 1.66 -15.81
CA LEU A 49 -10.76 1.42 -14.59
C LEU A 49 -12.17 1.99 -14.69
N LYS A 50 -13.16 1.12 -14.46
CA LYS A 50 -14.58 1.49 -14.46
C LYS A 50 -15.23 1.40 -13.07
N VAL A 51 -14.53 0.80 -12.11
CA VAL A 51 -15.00 0.70 -10.73
C VAL A 51 -14.60 1.95 -9.94
N PRO A 52 -15.44 2.40 -8.98
CA PRO A 52 -15.03 3.46 -8.07
C PRO A 52 -13.70 3.12 -7.40
N SER A 53 -12.75 4.02 -7.44
CA SER A 53 -11.39 3.75 -6.95
C SER A 53 -10.85 4.95 -6.18
N LEU A 54 -10.31 4.70 -4.99
CA LEU A 54 -9.56 5.66 -4.21
C LEU A 54 -8.08 5.29 -4.26
N ILE A 55 -7.27 6.19 -4.76
CA ILE A 55 -5.82 6.02 -4.83
C ILE A 55 -5.19 6.91 -3.77
N VAL A 56 -4.43 6.29 -2.88
CA VAL A 56 -3.79 6.96 -1.75
C VAL A 56 -2.27 6.94 -1.92
N ARG A 57 -1.64 8.07 -1.64
CA ARG A 57 -0.20 8.23 -1.66
C ARG A 57 0.28 8.89 -0.37
N GLY A 58 1.39 8.40 0.20
CA GLY A 58 2.12 9.16 1.20
C GLY A 58 2.88 10.30 0.53
N ALA A 59 2.80 11.49 1.09
CA ALA A 59 3.40 12.70 0.50
C ALA A 59 4.91 12.58 0.30
N GLU A 60 5.58 11.79 1.15
CA GLU A 60 7.02 11.56 1.12
C GLU A 60 7.41 10.26 0.40
N SER A 61 6.46 9.60 -0.27
CA SER A 61 6.72 8.33 -0.96
C SER A 61 7.66 8.52 -2.16
N ASN A 62 8.72 7.72 -2.18
CA ASN A 62 9.62 7.61 -3.32
C ASN A 62 9.24 6.48 -4.27
N THR A 63 8.49 5.48 -3.79
CA THR A 63 8.02 4.33 -4.59
C THR A 63 6.91 4.76 -5.54
N LEU A 64 5.87 5.43 -5.02
CA LEU A 64 4.91 6.13 -5.86
C LEU A 64 5.35 7.60 -5.90
N SER A 65 6.22 7.92 -6.83
CA SER A 65 6.82 9.24 -6.94
C SER A 65 5.79 10.31 -7.30
N ARG A 66 6.12 11.57 -7.07
CA ARG A 66 5.25 12.69 -7.46
C ARG A 66 5.00 12.71 -8.97
N ARG A 67 6.00 12.33 -9.76
CA ARG A 67 5.85 12.22 -11.22
C ARG A 67 4.83 11.14 -11.60
N ALA A 68 4.92 9.97 -10.98
CA ALA A 68 3.97 8.88 -11.19
C ALA A 68 2.56 9.26 -10.72
N TRP A 69 2.45 9.96 -9.59
CA TRP A 69 1.21 10.50 -9.05
C TRP A 69 0.52 11.46 -10.04
N THR A 70 1.28 12.38 -10.59
CA THR A 70 0.78 13.33 -11.61
C THR A 70 0.32 12.58 -12.86
N LYS A 71 1.08 11.57 -13.30
CA LYS A 71 0.71 10.75 -14.44
C LYS A 71 -0.59 9.97 -14.19
N LEU A 72 -0.75 9.35 -13.02
CA LEU A 72 -1.99 8.64 -12.65
C LEU A 72 -3.20 9.55 -12.75
N LYS A 73 -3.13 10.75 -12.21
CA LYS A 73 -4.23 11.72 -12.27
C LYS A 73 -4.64 12.08 -13.70
N LYS A 74 -3.69 12.08 -14.62
CA LYS A 74 -3.96 12.36 -16.04
C LYS A 74 -4.61 11.19 -16.75
N ILE A 75 -4.14 9.96 -16.50
CA ILE A 75 -4.60 8.77 -17.23
C ILE A 75 -5.85 8.15 -16.61
N SER A 76 -6.11 8.38 -15.33
CA SER A 76 -7.28 7.88 -14.61
C SER A 76 -7.99 9.01 -13.86
N PRO A 77 -8.52 10.01 -14.59
CA PRO A 77 -9.17 11.16 -13.96
C PRO A 77 -10.50 10.80 -13.27
N GLN A 78 -11.07 9.64 -13.57
CA GLN A 78 -12.28 9.10 -12.95
C GLN A 78 -12.06 8.55 -11.55
N SER A 79 -10.81 8.26 -11.17
CA SER A 79 -10.46 7.82 -9.81
C SER A 79 -10.38 9.02 -8.85
N GLU A 80 -10.54 8.75 -7.56
CA GLU A 80 -10.32 9.74 -6.53
C GLU A 80 -8.89 9.61 -5.98
N TYR A 81 -8.32 10.73 -5.55
CA TYR A 81 -6.91 10.81 -5.16
C TYR A 81 -6.77 11.50 -3.81
N THR A 82 -6.05 10.88 -2.90
CA THR A 82 -5.75 11.44 -1.58
C THR A 82 -4.26 11.30 -1.28
N GLU A 83 -3.64 12.40 -0.85
CA GLU A 83 -2.26 12.42 -0.41
C GLU A 83 -2.22 12.60 1.11
N ILE A 84 -1.49 11.75 1.81
CA ILE A 84 -1.40 11.78 3.27
C ILE A 84 -0.04 12.36 3.67
N GLN A 85 -0.10 13.45 4.43
CA GLN A 85 1.08 14.16 4.90
C GLN A 85 1.82 13.36 5.97
N ASN A 86 3.10 13.64 6.12
CA ASN A 86 3.98 12.97 7.10
C ASN A 86 4.00 11.45 6.97
N SER A 87 3.91 10.97 5.74
CA SER A 87 3.92 9.54 5.43
C SER A 87 4.76 9.25 4.20
N GLY A 88 5.59 8.22 4.31
CA GLY A 88 6.26 7.59 3.18
C GLY A 88 5.35 6.61 2.46
N HIS A 89 5.95 5.62 1.80
CA HIS A 89 5.20 4.65 0.99
C HIS A 89 4.29 3.73 1.83
N LEU A 90 4.69 3.41 3.05
CA LEU A 90 3.98 2.48 3.93
C LEU A 90 2.88 3.18 4.73
N VAL A 91 1.97 3.85 4.04
CA VAL A 91 0.89 4.65 4.65
C VAL A 91 0.12 3.88 5.73
N PRO A 92 -0.30 2.61 5.53
CA PRO A 92 -1.02 1.87 6.55
C PRO A 92 -0.23 1.70 7.85
N PHE A 93 1.10 1.67 7.78
CA PHE A 93 1.95 1.53 8.95
C PHE A 93 2.32 2.86 9.60
N GLU A 94 2.46 3.90 8.78
CA GLU A 94 2.91 5.21 9.25
C GLU A 94 1.76 6.10 9.71
N GLN A 95 0.61 6.04 9.06
CA GLN A 95 -0.56 6.87 9.35
C GLN A 95 -1.87 6.08 9.33
N PRO A 96 -1.99 5.00 10.14
CA PRO A 96 -3.16 4.11 10.07
C PRO A 96 -4.48 4.82 10.40
N LYS A 97 -4.49 5.73 11.37
CA LYS A 97 -5.71 6.45 11.77
C LYS A 97 -6.20 7.40 10.70
N ILE A 98 -5.29 8.16 10.09
CA ILE A 98 -5.63 9.10 9.02
C ILE A 98 -6.13 8.32 7.80
N LEU A 99 -5.44 7.25 7.44
CA LEU A 99 -5.84 6.39 6.33
C LEU A 99 -7.23 5.79 6.56
N SER A 100 -7.49 5.24 7.73
CA SER A 100 -8.81 4.69 8.08
C SER A 100 -9.91 5.72 7.94
N SER A 101 -9.69 6.93 8.46
CA SER A 101 -10.64 8.03 8.34
C SER A 101 -10.95 8.37 6.89
N LYS A 102 -9.91 8.47 6.05
CA LYS A 102 -10.08 8.77 4.62
C LYS A 102 -10.85 7.68 3.88
N ILE A 103 -10.60 6.41 4.20
CA ILE A 103 -11.31 5.29 3.59
C ILE A 103 -12.80 5.31 4.00
N ILE A 104 -13.08 5.52 5.28
CA ILE A 104 -14.46 5.60 5.80
C ILE A 104 -15.21 6.76 5.14
N ASP A 105 -14.62 7.94 5.09
CA ASP A 105 -15.21 9.12 4.46
C ASP A 105 -15.52 8.85 2.97
N TRP A 106 -14.64 8.17 2.27
CA TRP A 106 -14.82 7.81 0.87
C TRP A 106 -15.95 6.80 0.67
N ILE A 107 -16.03 5.78 1.53
CA ILE A 107 -17.10 4.77 1.47
C ILE A 107 -18.47 5.41 1.73
N ASP A 108 -18.53 6.35 2.65
CA ASP A 108 -19.77 7.00 3.07
C ASP A 108 -20.21 8.17 2.17
N SER A 109 -19.38 8.54 1.21
CA SER A 109 -19.66 9.66 0.29
C SER A 109 -20.65 9.33 -0.82
#